data_2d385b5696db66057b6913eb2d6dce5c
#
_entry.id   2d385b5696db66057b6913eb2d6dce5c
#
_cell.length_a   1.000
_cell.length_b   1.000
_cell.length_c   1.000
_cell.angle_alpha   90.00
_cell.angle_beta   90.00
_cell.angle_gamma   90.00
#
_symmetry.space_group_name_H-M   'P 1'
#
loop_
_entity.id
_entity.type
_entity.pdbx_description
1 polymer ?
#
loop_
_entity_poly.entity_id
_entity_poly.type
_entity_poly.pdbx_seq_one_letter_code
_entity_poly.pdbx_strand_id
1 'polypeptide(L)'
;MNYLGKVFVAFLAALVLYLWPASESYERQDDLSYMVVFKAVTNFVDAARDKGYITPQAYTDFVNELLLTGNTYDIQMEHYHKRYNPVYTDPANPATFQNRFNVDYEGFYTSQIMAVLFPENTLPKNSEARKYNMAEGDYFQVKVTNKNKTNATIIRDMLHFGDSASNTRIYVPYGGMVSE
;
A
#
# COMPACT_ATOMS: atom_id res chain seq x y z
N MET A 1 56.53 -4.19 0.46
CA MET A 1 55.35 -3.39 0.11
C MET A 1 55.78 -1.93 0.05
N ASN A 2 55.61 -1.31 -1.12
CA ASN A 2 55.95 0.10 -1.33
C ASN A 2 55.05 0.99 -0.47
N TYR A 3 55.56 2.14 -0.07
CA TYR A 3 54.84 3.11 0.79
C TYR A 3 53.43 3.44 0.26
N LEU A 4 53.33 3.56 -1.06
CA LEU A 4 52.08 3.77 -1.76
C LEU A 4 51.03 2.64 -1.50
N GLY A 5 51.48 1.38 -1.47
CA GLY A 5 50.58 0.26 -1.17
C GLY A 5 50.06 0.27 0.28
N LYS A 6 50.86 0.72 1.24
CA LYS A 6 50.40 0.85 2.63
C LYS A 6 49.35 1.97 2.78
N VAL A 7 49.54 3.08 2.09
CA VAL A 7 48.56 4.20 2.08
C VAL A 7 47.25 3.77 1.42
N PHE A 8 47.32 3.02 0.30
CA PHE A 8 46.15 2.51 -0.38
C PHE A 8 45.35 1.51 0.48
N VAL A 9 46.03 0.57 1.17
CA VAL A 9 45.38 -0.38 2.09
C VAL A 9 44.74 0.36 3.28
N ALA A 10 45.41 1.37 3.85
CA ALA A 10 44.85 2.16 4.91
C ALA A 10 43.61 2.96 4.48
N PHE A 11 43.61 3.50 3.27
CA PHE A 11 42.46 4.17 2.67
C PHE A 11 41.28 3.20 2.48
N LEU A 12 41.53 2.00 1.89
CA LEU A 12 40.47 1.00 1.74
C LEU A 12 39.92 0.53 3.08
N ALA A 13 40.78 0.34 4.09
CA ALA A 13 40.34 -0.04 5.43
C ALA A 13 39.41 1.04 6.05
N ALA A 14 39.81 2.33 5.92
CA ALA A 14 39.01 3.45 6.41
C ALA A 14 37.64 3.51 5.68
N LEU A 15 37.62 3.26 4.36
CA LEU A 15 36.43 3.27 3.55
C LEU A 15 35.45 2.16 3.95
N VAL A 16 35.96 0.93 4.18
CA VAL A 16 35.14 -0.20 4.66
C VAL A 16 34.60 0.06 6.08
N LEU A 17 35.42 0.58 7.00
CA LEU A 17 35.02 0.94 8.36
C LEU A 17 33.94 2.02 8.39
N TYR A 18 33.87 2.89 7.39
CA TYR A 18 32.82 3.92 7.27
C TYR A 18 31.54 3.37 6.59
N LEU A 19 31.69 2.64 5.48
CA LEU A 19 30.55 2.19 4.68
C LEU A 19 29.73 1.10 5.39
N TRP A 20 30.37 0.24 6.16
CA TRP A 20 29.67 -0.85 6.86
C TRP A 20 28.62 -0.33 7.88
N PRO A 21 29.00 0.53 8.86
CA PRO A 21 28.00 1.09 9.79
C PRO A 21 26.95 1.96 9.11
N ALA A 22 27.32 2.68 8.04
CA ALA A 22 26.38 3.47 7.28
C ALA A 22 25.30 2.59 6.59
N SER A 23 25.74 1.48 5.97
CA SER A 23 24.81 0.50 5.36
C SER A 23 23.82 -0.03 6.38
N GLU A 24 24.31 -0.48 7.55
CA GLU A 24 23.46 -1.00 8.63
C GLU A 24 22.48 0.06 9.17
N SER A 25 22.93 1.33 9.27
CA SER A 25 22.06 2.43 9.69
C SER A 25 20.90 2.68 8.72
N TYR A 26 21.15 2.61 7.40
CA TYR A 26 20.10 2.79 6.39
C TYR A 26 19.17 1.59 6.30
N GLU A 27 19.64 0.36 6.53
CA GLU A 27 18.78 -0.82 6.62
C GLU A 27 17.81 -0.70 7.80
N ARG A 28 18.29 -0.24 8.96
CA ARG A 28 17.40 0.05 10.11
C ARG A 28 16.39 1.15 9.81
N GLN A 29 16.76 2.16 9.01
CA GLN A 29 15.82 3.21 8.58
C GLN A 29 14.71 2.63 7.68
N ASP A 30 15.04 1.69 6.79
CA ASP A 30 14.06 1.00 5.96
C ASP A 30 13.10 0.16 6.80
N ASP A 31 13.62 -0.55 7.83
CA ASP A 31 12.81 -1.35 8.75
C ASP A 31 11.86 -0.47 9.58
N LEU A 32 12.33 0.70 10.04
CA LEU A 32 11.48 1.68 10.71
C LEU A 32 10.40 2.23 9.77
N SER A 33 10.77 2.56 8.53
CA SER A 33 9.83 3.01 7.51
C SER A 33 8.77 1.94 7.21
N TYR A 34 9.17 0.67 7.11
CA TYR A 34 8.23 -0.45 6.97
C TYR A 34 7.22 -0.52 8.13
N MET A 35 7.69 -0.39 9.38
CA MET A 35 6.80 -0.40 10.55
C MET A 35 5.81 0.77 10.55
N VAL A 36 6.25 1.97 10.18
CA VAL A 36 5.36 3.14 10.05
C VAL A 36 4.31 2.90 8.98
N VAL A 37 4.73 2.43 7.78
CA VAL A 37 3.82 2.10 6.67
C VAL A 37 2.84 1.02 7.07
N PHE A 38 3.31 -0.06 7.71
CA PHE A 38 2.46 -1.15 8.18
C PHE A 38 1.39 -0.66 9.14
N LYS A 39 1.77 0.17 10.13
CA LYS A 39 0.84 0.79 11.07
C LYS A 39 -0.18 1.70 10.37
N ALA A 40 0.28 2.57 9.45
CA ALA A 40 -0.60 3.47 8.72
C ALA A 40 -1.62 2.70 7.87
N VAL A 41 -1.17 1.66 7.15
CA VAL A 41 -2.04 0.81 6.32
C VAL A 41 -3.06 0.06 7.17
N THR A 42 -2.64 -0.57 8.27
CA THR A 42 -3.55 -1.30 9.15
C THR A 42 -4.59 -0.39 9.77
N ASN A 43 -4.19 0.76 10.30
CA ASN A 43 -5.11 1.74 10.89
C ASN A 43 -6.13 2.25 9.86
N PHE A 44 -5.68 2.58 8.65
CA PHE A 44 -6.56 3.08 7.60
C PHE A 44 -7.56 2.03 7.15
N VAL A 45 -7.10 0.80 6.89
CA VAL A 45 -7.95 -0.31 6.43
C VAL A 45 -8.93 -0.72 7.51
N ASP A 46 -8.50 -0.88 8.76
CA ASP A 46 -9.38 -1.25 9.86
C ASP A 46 -10.44 -0.17 10.12
N ALA A 47 -10.04 1.12 10.14
CA ALA A 47 -10.99 2.21 10.26
C ALA A 47 -12.01 2.27 9.11
N ALA A 48 -11.60 1.94 7.88
CA ALA A 48 -12.48 1.88 6.73
C ALA A 48 -13.47 0.70 6.82
N ARG A 49 -12.99 -0.46 7.26
CA ARG A 49 -13.79 -1.68 7.43
C ARG A 49 -14.81 -1.56 8.58
N ASP A 50 -14.37 -0.97 9.69
CA ASP A 50 -15.22 -0.79 10.88
C ASP A 50 -16.31 0.26 10.66
N LYS A 51 -16.07 1.26 9.81
CA LYS A 51 -17.04 2.32 9.49
C LYS A 51 -17.91 2.01 8.27
N GLY A 52 -17.52 1.06 7.45
CA GLY A 52 -18.17 0.78 6.16
C GLY A 52 -17.98 1.87 5.10
N TYR A 53 -17.07 2.85 5.30
CA TYR A 53 -16.81 3.89 4.30
C TYR A 53 -15.42 4.53 4.42
N ILE A 54 -15.01 5.17 3.33
CA ILE A 54 -13.78 5.98 3.26
C ILE A 54 -14.16 7.43 2.95
N THR A 55 -13.49 8.38 3.63
CA THR A 55 -13.64 9.82 3.37
C THR A 55 -12.37 10.41 2.73
N PRO A 56 -12.47 11.55 2.00
CA PRO A 56 -11.29 12.28 1.51
C PRO A 56 -10.29 12.63 2.60
N GLN A 57 -10.78 12.99 3.79
CA GLN A 57 -9.94 13.32 4.93
C GLN A 57 -9.16 12.10 5.41
N ALA A 58 -9.81 10.96 5.63
CA ALA A 58 -9.17 9.72 6.07
C ALA A 58 -8.07 9.28 5.09
N TYR A 59 -8.33 9.37 3.78
CA TYR A 59 -7.33 9.08 2.76
C TYR A 59 -6.16 10.07 2.78
N THR A 60 -6.44 11.38 2.94
CA THR A 60 -5.39 12.40 3.02
C THR A 60 -4.50 12.21 4.25
N ASP A 61 -5.10 11.92 5.42
CA ASP A 61 -4.37 11.67 6.65
C ASP A 61 -3.48 10.42 6.52
N PHE A 62 -4.00 9.36 5.92
CA PHE A 62 -3.24 8.15 5.60
C PHE A 62 -2.02 8.46 4.70
N VAL A 63 -2.21 9.21 3.61
CA VAL A 63 -1.11 9.62 2.72
C VAL A 63 -0.08 10.46 3.47
N ASN A 64 -0.51 11.40 4.29
CA ASN A 64 0.38 12.23 5.09
C ASN A 64 1.22 11.39 6.07
N GLU A 65 0.63 10.36 6.70
CA GLU A 65 1.36 9.44 7.58
C GLU A 65 2.44 8.66 6.81
N LEU A 66 2.16 8.20 5.59
CA LEU A 66 3.15 7.55 4.74
C LEU A 66 4.32 8.49 4.38
N LEU A 67 4.04 9.77 4.08
CA LEU A 67 5.05 10.76 3.72
C LEU A 67 6.05 11.07 4.85
N LEU A 68 5.70 10.79 6.11
CA LEU A 68 6.63 10.97 7.26
C LEU A 68 7.87 10.08 7.16
N THR A 69 7.83 9.00 6.39
CA THR A 69 8.99 8.12 6.17
C THR A 69 10.04 8.72 5.23
N GLY A 70 9.72 9.80 4.52
CA GLY A 70 10.58 10.39 3.49
C GLY A 70 10.63 9.63 2.17
N ASN A 71 9.86 8.55 2.03
CA ASN A 71 9.74 7.77 0.80
C ASN A 71 8.50 8.18 -0.01
N THR A 72 8.50 7.81 -1.29
CA THR A 72 7.34 7.93 -2.18
C THR A 72 6.70 6.57 -2.38
N TYR A 73 5.36 6.52 -2.36
CA TYR A 73 4.61 5.27 -2.42
C TYR A 73 3.64 5.22 -3.59
N ASP A 74 3.42 4.01 -4.08
CA ASP A 74 2.27 3.62 -4.87
C ASP A 74 1.23 3.02 -3.93
N ILE A 75 0.00 3.52 -3.99
CA ILE A 75 -1.11 3.08 -3.13
C ILE A 75 -2.16 2.48 -4.04
N GLN A 76 -2.40 1.21 -3.88
CA GLN A 76 -3.43 0.48 -4.61
C GLN A 76 -4.53 0.07 -3.63
N MET A 77 -5.75 0.46 -3.93
CA MET A 77 -6.96 0.09 -3.19
C MET A 77 -7.80 -0.86 -4.04
N GLU A 78 -8.29 -1.90 -3.42
CA GLU A 78 -9.17 -2.89 -4.05
C GLU A 78 -10.36 -3.11 -3.12
N HIS A 79 -11.56 -3.00 -3.66
CA HIS A 79 -12.81 -3.29 -2.98
C HIS A 79 -13.56 -4.34 -3.78
N TYR A 80 -13.94 -5.44 -3.14
CA TYR A 80 -14.71 -6.53 -3.74
C TYR A 80 -16.09 -6.57 -3.08
N HIS A 81 -17.10 -6.05 -3.82
CA HIS A 81 -18.48 -6.05 -3.38
C HIS A 81 -19.11 -7.43 -3.60
N LYS A 82 -19.67 -7.98 -2.54
CA LYS A 82 -20.31 -9.30 -2.55
C LYS A 82 -21.73 -9.22 -3.08
N ARG A 83 -21.99 -9.89 -4.21
CA ARG A 83 -23.31 -9.95 -4.85
C ARG A 83 -23.93 -11.31 -4.72
N TYR A 84 -25.22 -11.33 -4.39
CA TYR A 84 -26.02 -12.55 -4.33
C TYR A 84 -26.94 -12.60 -5.55
N ASN A 85 -26.68 -13.54 -6.46
CA ASN A 85 -27.47 -13.76 -7.66
C ASN A 85 -28.40 -14.97 -7.46
N PRO A 86 -29.75 -14.77 -7.44
CA PRO A 86 -30.67 -15.87 -7.26
C PRO A 86 -30.62 -16.80 -8.46
N VAL A 87 -30.70 -18.11 -8.20
CA VAL A 87 -30.66 -19.16 -9.24
C VAL A 87 -32.05 -19.59 -9.61
N TYR A 88 -32.37 -19.52 -10.90
CA TYR A 88 -33.63 -19.97 -11.49
C TYR A 88 -33.40 -21.13 -12.45
N THR A 89 -34.36 -22.06 -12.57
CA THR A 89 -34.37 -23.08 -13.62
C THR A 89 -34.65 -22.45 -14.99
N ASP A 90 -35.58 -21.48 -15.02
CA ASP A 90 -35.86 -20.61 -16.17
C ASP A 90 -35.73 -19.15 -15.74
N PRO A 91 -34.68 -18.42 -16.22
CA PRO A 91 -34.45 -17.04 -15.85
C PRO A 91 -35.59 -16.06 -16.19
N ALA A 92 -36.47 -16.43 -17.15
CA ALA A 92 -37.62 -15.62 -17.51
C ALA A 92 -38.84 -15.83 -16.59
N ASN A 93 -38.80 -16.84 -15.75
CA ASN A 93 -39.92 -17.21 -14.86
C ASN A 93 -39.50 -17.15 -13.37
N PRO A 94 -39.89 -16.11 -12.62
CA PRO A 94 -39.53 -15.95 -11.19
C PRO A 94 -40.02 -17.12 -10.31
N ALA A 95 -41.07 -17.86 -10.72
CA ALA A 95 -41.60 -18.99 -9.97
C ALA A 95 -40.68 -20.22 -9.98
N THR A 96 -39.63 -20.21 -10.81
CA THR A 96 -38.64 -21.30 -10.91
C THR A 96 -37.40 -21.08 -10.04
N PHE A 97 -37.47 -20.19 -9.05
CA PHE A 97 -36.42 -19.96 -8.09
C PHE A 97 -36.03 -21.22 -7.34
N GLN A 98 -34.73 -21.58 -7.34
CA GLN A 98 -34.23 -22.81 -6.75
C GLN A 98 -33.90 -22.70 -5.25
N ASN A 99 -34.34 -21.63 -4.58
CA ASN A 99 -34.03 -21.33 -3.18
C ASN A 99 -32.52 -21.34 -2.84
N ARG A 100 -31.69 -20.98 -3.82
CA ARG A 100 -30.22 -20.81 -3.66
C ARG A 100 -29.73 -19.60 -4.42
N PHE A 101 -28.56 -19.07 -3.97
CA PHE A 101 -27.90 -17.93 -4.56
C PHE A 101 -26.47 -18.32 -4.96
N ASN A 102 -26.03 -17.85 -6.12
CA ASN A 102 -24.62 -17.81 -6.46
C ASN A 102 -24.03 -16.51 -5.88
N VAL A 103 -22.84 -16.63 -5.30
CA VAL A 103 -22.09 -15.48 -4.77
C VAL A 103 -21.02 -15.12 -5.77
N ASP A 104 -21.09 -13.88 -6.26
CA ASP A 104 -20.11 -13.28 -7.14
C ASP A 104 -19.51 -12.04 -6.45
N TYR A 105 -18.31 -11.64 -6.87
CA TYR A 105 -17.64 -10.46 -6.35
C TYR A 105 -17.41 -9.47 -7.48
N GLU A 106 -17.89 -8.23 -7.30
CA GLU A 106 -17.64 -7.12 -8.21
C GLU A 106 -16.47 -6.29 -7.69
N GLY A 107 -15.39 -6.19 -8.51
CA GLY A 107 -14.17 -5.50 -8.10
C GLY A 107 -14.19 -4.03 -8.46
N PHE A 108 -13.87 -3.17 -7.49
CA PHE A 108 -13.63 -1.74 -7.64
C PHE A 108 -12.17 -1.43 -7.27
N TYR A 109 -11.51 -0.67 -8.13
CA TYR A 109 -10.08 -0.40 -8.01
C TYR A 109 -9.79 1.05 -7.68
N THR A 110 -8.54 1.36 -7.39
CA THR A 110 -8.05 2.68 -6.96
C THR A 110 -8.65 3.83 -7.75
N SER A 111 -8.69 3.75 -9.09
CA SER A 111 -9.20 4.84 -9.93
C SER A 111 -10.68 5.14 -9.69
N GLN A 112 -11.50 4.11 -9.50
CA GLN A 112 -12.94 4.22 -9.24
C GLN A 112 -13.19 4.77 -7.83
N ILE A 113 -12.44 4.29 -6.83
CA ILE A 113 -12.50 4.77 -5.45
C ILE A 113 -12.09 6.25 -5.40
N MET A 114 -10.98 6.61 -6.04
CA MET A 114 -10.49 7.99 -6.08
C MET A 114 -11.43 8.95 -6.82
N ALA A 115 -12.13 8.49 -7.85
CA ALA A 115 -13.14 9.30 -8.56
C ALA A 115 -14.31 9.69 -7.65
N VAL A 116 -14.66 8.86 -6.66
CA VAL A 116 -15.68 9.19 -5.65
C VAL A 116 -15.12 10.13 -4.58
N LEU A 117 -13.92 9.84 -4.06
CA LEU A 117 -13.30 10.65 -3.01
C LEU A 117 -12.90 12.06 -3.49
N PHE A 118 -12.37 12.15 -4.71
CA PHE A 118 -11.82 13.38 -5.30
C PHE A 118 -12.39 13.64 -6.71
N PRO A 119 -13.73 13.81 -6.84
CA PRO A 119 -14.33 14.11 -8.13
C PRO A 119 -13.90 15.50 -8.63
N GLU A 120 -13.88 15.67 -9.94
CA GLU A 120 -13.60 16.95 -10.60
C GLU A 120 -14.82 17.91 -10.52
N ASN A 121 -15.22 18.23 -9.30
CA ASN A 121 -16.33 19.14 -9.03
C ASN A 121 -16.03 20.07 -7.83
N THR A 122 -16.91 21.07 -7.62
CA THR A 122 -16.78 22.09 -6.57
C THR A 122 -17.35 21.66 -5.21
N LEU A 123 -17.76 20.41 -5.03
CA LEU A 123 -18.32 19.94 -3.77
C LEU A 123 -17.32 20.05 -2.62
N PRO A 124 -17.74 20.42 -1.41
CA PRO A 124 -16.89 20.43 -0.23
C PRO A 124 -16.26 19.05 0.06
N LYS A 125 -15.05 19.02 0.60
CA LYS A 125 -14.34 17.76 0.94
C LYS A 125 -15.10 16.90 1.97
N ASN A 126 -15.93 17.48 2.80
CA ASN A 126 -16.76 16.80 3.82
C ASN A 126 -18.17 16.44 3.33
N SER A 127 -18.46 16.59 2.03
CA SER A 127 -19.75 16.20 1.46
C SER A 127 -19.98 14.69 1.55
N GLU A 128 -21.21 14.29 1.86
CA GLU A 128 -21.64 12.88 1.80
C GLU A 128 -21.42 12.25 0.42
N ALA A 129 -21.54 13.04 -0.65
CA ALA A 129 -21.30 12.60 -2.02
C ALA A 129 -19.83 12.21 -2.30
N ARG A 130 -18.91 12.54 -1.40
CA ARG A 130 -17.48 12.16 -1.45
C ARG A 130 -17.13 11.02 -0.51
N LYS A 131 -18.11 10.36 0.08
CA LYS A 131 -17.88 9.14 0.84
C LYS A 131 -17.92 7.93 -0.10
N TYR A 132 -16.89 7.12 -0.05
CA TYR A 132 -16.90 5.83 -0.72
C TYR A 132 -17.43 4.79 0.25
N ASN A 133 -18.68 4.35 0.02
CA ASN A 133 -19.37 3.41 0.89
C ASN A 133 -19.10 1.96 0.47
N MET A 134 -19.03 1.07 1.45
CA MET A 134 -18.88 -0.38 1.31
C MET A 134 -19.98 -1.05 2.12
N ALA A 135 -20.43 -2.22 1.73
CA ALA A 135 -21.44 -2.98 2.46
C ALA A 135 -20.80 -3.99 3.42
N GLU A 136 -21.55 -4.38 4.45
CA GLU A 136 -21.17 -5.47 5.35
C GLU A 136 -20.88 -6.76 4.54
N GLY A 137 -19.77 -7.41 4.84
CA GLY A 137 -19.34 -8.62 4.15
C GLY A 137 -18.58 -8.39 2.83
N ASP A 138 -18.41 -7.12 2.41
CA ASP A 138 -17.48 -6.77 1.34
C ASP A 138 -16.03 -6.99 1.78
N TYR A 139 -15.12 -7.16 0.83
CA TYR A 139 -13.69 -7.26 1.13
C TYR A 139 -12.97 -6.01 0.66
N PHE A 140 -12.23 -5.37 1.57
CA PHE A 140 -11.43 -4.19 1.27
C PHE A 140 -9.95 -4.45 1.55
N GLN A 141 -9.08 -4.08 0.60
CA GLN A 141 -7.63 -4.27 0.67
C GLN A 141 -6.90 -3.03 0.18
N VAL A 142 -5.78 -2.75 0.84
CA VAL A 142 -4.80 -1.74 0.41
C VAL A 142 -3.43 -2.39 0.28
N LYS A 143 -2.74 -2.05 -0.82
CA LYS A 143 -1.34 -2.44 -1.09
C LYS A 143 -0.52 -1.18 -1.22
N VAL A 144 0.53 -1.04 -0.42
CA VAL A 144 1.45 0.09 -0.47
C VAL A 144 2.82 -0.40 -0.85
N THR A 145 3.41 0.21 -1.88
CA THR A 145 4.73 -0.15 -2.43
C THR A 145 5.56 1.10 -2.58
N ASN A 146 6.81 1.11 -2.10
CA ASN A 146 7.70 2.24 -2.36
C ASN A 146 8.12 2.32 -3.82
N LYS A 147 8.20 3.55 -4.36
CA LYS A 147 8.59 3.85 -5.75
C LYS A 147 10.05 4.24 -5.90
N ASN A 148 10.59 4.92 -4.89
CA ASN A 148 11.98 5.38 -4.89
C ASN A 148 12.94 4.28 -4.43
N LYS A 149 14.20 4.36 -4.88
CA LYS A 149 15.29 3.62 -4.25
C LYS A 149 15.54 4.19 -2.86
N THR A 150 15.60 3.32 -1.85
CA THR A 150 16.00 3.73 -0.50
C THR A 150 17.51 3.90 -0.43
N ASN A 151 18.00 4.64 0.57
CA ASN A 151 19.44 4.82 0.79
C ASN A 151 20.16 3.47 1.01
N ALA A 152 19.51 2.53 1.69
CA ALA A 152 20.02 1.17 1.86
C ALA A 152 20.19 0.44 0.52
N THR A 153 19.21 0.58 -0.38
CA THR A 153 19.28 0.01 -1.74
C THR A 153 20.42 0.64 -2.54
N ILE A 154 20.58 1.97 -2.49
CA ILE A 154 21.64 2.69 -3.20
C ILE A 154 23.03 2.24 -2.74
N ILE A 155 23.27 2.11 -1.43
CA ILE A 155 24.56 1.66 -0.91
C ILE A 155 24.81 0.20 -1.28
N ARG A 156 23.81 -0.67 -1.20
CA ARG A 156 23.94 -2.06 -1.60
C ARG A 156 24.30 -2.20 -3.06
N ASP A 157 23.61 -1.48 -3.95
CA ASP A 157 23.92 -1.46 -5.39
C ASP A 157 25.35 -1.01 -5.64
N MET A 158 25.83 0.02 -4.94
CA MET A 158 27.20 0.51 -5.03
C MET A 158 28.22 -0.53 -4.55
N LEU A 159 27.96 -1.26 -3.46
CA LEU A 159 28.86 -2.27 -2.90
C LEU A 159 28.91 -3.53 -3.77
N HIS A 160 27.83 -3.90 -4.45
CA HIS A 160 27.75 -5.09 -5.30
C HIS A 160 28.05 -4.84 -6.77
N PHE A 161 28.44 -3.60 -7.16
CA PHE A 161 28.66 -3.21 -8.54
C PHE A 161 27.50 -3.58 -9.48
N GLY A 162 26.28 -3.57 -8.94
CA GLY A 162 25.06 -3.97 -9.63
C GLY A 162 23.95 -2.93 -9.47
N ASP A 163 22.99 -2.98 -10.38
CA ASP A 163 21.75 -2.25 -10.24
C ASP A 163 20.65 -3.25 -9.84
N SER A 164 20.03 -3.01 -8.66
CA SER A 164 18.92 -3.85 -8.25
C SER A 164 17.76 -3.69 -9.23
N ALA A 165 17.34 -4.78 -9.86
CA ALA A 165 16.23 -4.79 -10.82
C ALA A 165 14.89 -4.35 -10.20
N SER A 166 14.79 -4.36 -8.86
CA SER A 166 13.62 -3.96 -8.12
C SER A 166 13.95 -2.84 -7.12
N ASN A 167 13.24 -1.73 -7.23
CA ASN A 167 13.29 -0.63 -6.25
C ASN A 167 12.46 -0.93 -4.99
N THR A 168 11.65 -2.00 -5.02
CA THR A 168 10.72 -2.34 -3.96
C THR A 168 11.45 -2.89 -2.75
N ARG A 169 11.50 -2.13 -1.67
CA ARG A 169 12.00 -2.52 -0.36
C ARG A 169 10.87 -2.63 0.66
N ILE A 170 9.87 -1.75 0.51
CA ILE A 170 8.70 -1.68 1.37
C ILE A 170 7.48 -2.11 0.55
N TYR A 171 6.89 -3.23 0.91
CA TYR A 171 5.65 -3.74 0.34
C TYR A 171 4.74 -4.21 1.47
N VAL A 172 3.60 -3.56 1.61
CA VAL A 172 2.64 -3.82 2.68
C VAL A 172 1.25 -4.02 2.08
N PRO A 173 0.83 -5.27 1.87
CA PRO A 173 -0.56 -5.60 1.58
C PRO A 173 -1.31 -5.84 2.90
N TYR A 174 -2.48 -5.24 3.06
CA TYR A 174 -3.36 -5.52 4.19
C TYR A 174 -4.82 -5.33 3.80
N GLY A 175 -5.70 -6.21 4.27
CA GLY A 175 -7.12 -6.19 3.94
C GLY A 175 -7.94 -7.12 4.81
N GLY A 176 -9.26 -7.03 4.65
CA GLY A 176 -10.21 -7.88 5.34
C GLY A 176 -11.64 -7.53 5.00
N MET A 177 -12.57 -8.27 5.61
CA MET A 177 -14.00 -8.05 5.39
C MET A 177 -14.49 -6.81 6.14
N VAL A 178 -15.42 -6.09 5.54
CA VAL A 178 -16.13 -4.96 6.13
C VAL A 178 -17.10 -5.51 7.17
N SER A 179 -17.10 -4.91 8.37
CA SER A 179 -17.86 -5.39 9.53
C SER A 179 -19.17 -4.64 9.76
N GLU A 180 -19.33 -3.44 9.17
CA GLU A 180 -20.58 -2.65 9.18
C GLU A 180 -20.91 -2.12 7.78
#